data_f0923b5229a67055d6cb9ace2f0059ed
#
_entry.id   f0923b5229a67055d6cb9ace2f0059ed
#
_cell.length_a   1.000
_cell.length_b   1.000
_cell.length_c   1.000
_cell.angle_alpha   90.00
_cell.angle_beta   90.00
_cell.angle_gamma   90.00
#
_symmetry.space_group_name_H-M   'P 1'
#
loop_
_entity.id
_entity.type
_entity.pdbx_description
1 polymer ?
#
loop_
_entity_poly.entity_id
_entity_poly.type
_entity_poly.pdbx_seq_one_letter_code
_entity_poly.pdbx_strand_id
1 'polypeptide(L)'
;VVTLNKLFKDGYKSIFIGTGVWNPKRLDIKGETFGHSHYAIDYLKSPQYYSLGKKVVVIGAGNVAMDAARTAKRNGAEEVYIAYRRNFEDMTATKHEISEAQNEGVLFKTFEAPVEIVDEGIILARTEKVEVDGRSSVSIVPDSEYLFECDSILIAVSQAPKNTIVVNNKGVDTTKRGHIETDEKGHTTKEGVFACGDVVLGASTVIQAVNSAKIVSESMHEYLQEVAEEAAI
;
A
#
# COMPACT_ATOMS: atom_id res chain seq x y z
N VAL A 1 -22.98 1.48 -11.71
CA VAL A 1 -22.12 1.91 -10.59
C VAL A 1 -23.04 2.51 -9.54
N VAL A 2 -22.97 1.99 -8.30
CA VAL A 2 -23.71 2.55 -7.16
C VAL A 2 -22.96 3.79 -6.69
N THR A 3 -23.67 4.93 -6.60
CA THR A 3 -23.12 6.18 -6.07
C THR A 3 -23.66 6.46 -4.67
N LEU A 4 -22.94 7.28 -3.87
CA LEU A 4 -23.41 7.69 -2.54
C LEU A 4 -24.79 8.38 -2.63
N ASN A 5 -24.97 9.24 -3.64
CA ASN A 5 -26.25 9.91 -3.86
C ASN A 5 -27.40 8.93 -4.16
N LYS A 6 -27.10 7.81 -4.84
CA LYS A 6 -28.09 6.77 -5.06
C LYS A 6 -28.46 6.08 -3.75
N LEU A 7 -27.48 5.75 -2.91
CA LEU A 7 -27.74 5.15 -1.60
C LEU A 7 -28.64 6.05 -0.72
N PHE A 8 -28.35 7.36 -0.67
CA PHE A 8 -29.22 8.28 0.05
C PHE A 8 -30.66 8.33 -0.53
N LYS A 9 -30.81 8.30 -1.87
CA LYS A 9 -32.13 8.22 -2.52
C LYS A 9 -32.85 6.89 -2.24
N ASP A 10 -32.11 5.81 -2.05
CA ASP A 10 -32.65 4.50 -1.69
C ASP A 10 -33.03 4.40 -0.19
N GLY A 11 -32.85 5.50 0.59
CA GLY A 11 -33.33 5.64 1.96
C GLY A 11 -32.24 5.48 3.06
N TYR A 12 -31.02 5.16 2.69
CA TYR A 12 -29.93 5.12 3.68
C TYR A 12 -29.68 6.53 4.23
N LYS A 13 -29.54 6.65 5.54
CA LYS A 13 -29.30 7.92 6.24
C LYS A 13 -27.84 8.16 6.57
N SER A 14 -27.07 7.10 6.67
CA SER A 14 -25.64 7.16 6.90
C SER A 14 -24.90 6.12 6.04
N ILE A 15 -23.70 6.45 5.58
CA ILE A 15 -22.88 5.59 4.73
C ILE A 15 -21.46 5.53 5.31
N PHE A 16 -20.94 4.33 5.46
CA PHE A 16 -19.58 4.08 5.90
C PHE A 16 -18.67 3.68 4.73
N ILE A 17 -17.49 4.27 4.64
CA ILE A 17 -16.45 3.95 3.66
C ILE A 17 -15.23 3.34 4.37
N GLY A 18 -15.07 2.03 4.26
CA GLY A 18 -13.96 1.26 4.84
C GLY A 18 -13.21 0.44 3.79
N THR A 19 -12.96 1.01 2.61
CA THR A 19 -12.47 0.27 1.43
C THR A 19 -10.97 -0.02 1.43
N GLY A 20 -10.21 0.52 2.38
CA GLY A 20 -8.77 0.30 2.49
C GLY A 20 -7.95 0.89 1.33
N VAL A 21 -6.73 0.36 1.16
CA VAL A 21 -5.74 0.80 0.15
C VAL A 21 -5.29 -0.41 -0.69
N TRP A 22 -5.99 -0.67 -1.78
CA TRP A 22 -5.77 -1.84 -2.63
C TRP A 22 -5.18 -1.51 -4.01
N ASN A 23 -4.86 -0.23 -4.28
CA ASN A 23 -4.28 0.20 -5.53
C ASN A 23 -2.75 0.22 -5.40
N PRO A 24 -2.01 -0.68 -6.06
CA PRO A 24 -0.56 -0.68 -5.96
C PRO A 24 0.00 0.62 -6.56
N LYS A 25 1.01 1.19 -5.91
CA LYS A 25 1.79 2.26 -6.51
C LYS A 25 2.78 1.70 -7.51
N ARG A 26 2.97 2.45 -8.59
CA ARG A 26 3.92 2.13 -9.63
C ARG A 26 5.32 2.58 -9.26
N LEU A 27 6.31 1.94 -9.87
CA LEU A 27 7.70 2.41 -9.86
C LEU A 27 7.91 3.52 -10.88
N ASP A 28 7.08 3.52 -11.94
CA ASP A 28 7.17 4.42 -13.11
C ASP A 28 8.55 4.33 -13.82
N ILE A 29 9.07 3.10 -13.91
CA ILE A 29 10.30 2.76 -14.61
C ILE A 29 10.00 1.97 -15.88
N LYS A 30 10.94 1.96 -16.81
CA LYS A 30 10.83 1.18 -18.05
C LYS A 30 10.79 -0.32 -17.73
N GLY A 31 9.98 -1.07 -18.45
CA GLY A 31 9.81 -2.52 -18.27
C GLY A 31 8.91 -2.94 -17.09
N GLU A 32 8.34 -2.01 -16.32
CA GLU A 32 7.47 -2.33 -15.17
C GLU A 32 6.28 -3.24 -15.51
N THR A 33 5.86 -3.26 -16.78
CA THR A 33 4.72 -4.06 -17.26
C THR A 33 5.13 -5.37 -17.92
N PHE A 34 6.37 -5.80 -17.82
CA PHE A 34 6.81 -7.10 -18.33
C PHE A 34 6.11 -8.25 -17.60
N GLY A 35 5.97 -9.40 -18.27
CA GLY A 35 5.22 -10.55 -17.78
C GLY A 35 5.76 -11.18 -16.50
N HIS A 36 7.02 -10.96 -16.15
CA HIS A 36 7.68 -11.44 -14.94
C HIS A 36 7.75 -10.35 -13.81
N SER A 37 7.12 -9.21 -14.04
CA SER A 37 6.97 -8.14 -13.04
C SER A 37 5.53 -8.10 -12.53
N HIS A 38 5.35 -8.19 -11.21
CA HIS A 38 4.04 -8.28 -10.57
C HIS A 38 3.94 -7.34 -9.38
N TYR A 39 2.75 -6.84 -9.10
CA TYR A 39 2.51 -6.12 -7.85
C TYR A 39 2.34 -7.08 -6.68
N ALA A 40 3.10 -6.88 -5.61
CA ALA A 40 3.09 -7.74 -4.43
C ALA A 40 1.70 -7.91 -3.81
N ILE A 41 0.89 -6.83 -3.80
CA ILE A 41 -0.47 -6.88 -3.27
C ILE A 41 -1.40 -7.78 -4.11
N ASP A 42 -1.20 -7.87 -5.42
CA ASP A 42 -1.98 -8.76 -6.28
C ASP A 42 -1.48 -10.19 -6.19
N TYR A 43 -0.16 -10.39 -6.12
CA TYR A 43 0.44 -11.69 -5.84
C TYR A 43 -0.09 -12.29 -4.53
N LEU A 44 -0.09 -11.52 -3.44
CA LEU A 44 -0.53 -11.99 -2.11
C LEU A 44 -2.02 -12.39 -2.04
N LYS A 45 -2.87 -11.88 -2.94
CA LYS A 45 -4.29 -12.29 -2.98
C LYS A 45 -4.46 -13.74 -3.43
N SER A 46 -3.60 -14.22 -4.31
CA SER A 46 -3.74 -15.55 -4.92
C SER A 46 -2.38 -16.08 -5.40
N PRO A 47 -1.42 -16.30 -4.50
CA PRO A 47 -0.03 -16.61 -4.86
C PRO A 47 0.12 -17.92 -5.63
N GLN A 48 -0.83 -18.84 -5.50
CA GLN A 48 -0.86 -20.14 -6.20
C GLN A 48 -1.00 -20.02 -7.72
N TYR A 49 -1.40 -18.85 -8.23
CA TYR A 49 -1.53 -18.63 -9.69
C TYR A 49 -0.29 -18.00 -10.32
N TYR A 50 0.76 -17.75 -9.54
CA TYR A 50 1.99 -17.13 -10.02
C TYR A 50 3.12 -18.17 -10.07
N SER A 51 3.80 -18.24 -11.20
CA SER A 51 5.04 -19.02 -11.37
C SER A 51 6.22 -18.06 -11.31
N LEU A 52 6.77 -17.83 -10.11
CA LEU A 52 7.80 -16.83 -9.91
C LEU A 52 9.22 -17.28 -10.30
N GLY A 53 9.43 -18.59 -10.59
CA GLY A 53 10.75 -19.13 -10.83
C GLY A 53 11.56 -19.35 -9.55
N LYS A 54 12.88 -19.45 -9.68
CA LYS A 54 13.80 -19.80 -8.59
C LYS A 54 14.33 -18.58 -7.86
N LYS A 55 14.60 -17.49 -8.59
CA LYS A 55 15.21 -16.27 -8.07
C LYS A 55 14.27 -15.09 -8.21
N VAL A 56 13.86 -14.54 -7.08
CA VAL A 56 12.85 -13.49 -6.97
C VAL A 56 13.41 -12.25 -6.31
N VAL A 57 13.11 -11.08 -6.87
CA VAL A 57 13.42 -9.78 -6.26
C VAL A 57 12.14 -9.07 -5.82
N VAL A 58 12.08 -8.64 -4.57
CA VAL A 58 11.00 -7.82 -4.01
C VAL A 58 11.50 -6.40 -3.85
N ILE A 59 10.83 -5.44 -4.47
CA ILE A 59 11.18 -4.02 -4.41
C ILE A 59 10.36 -3.33 -3.33
N GLY A 60 11.02 -2.91 -2.25
CA GLY A 60 10.38 -2.25 -1.11
C GLY A 60 10.75 -2.90 0.21
N ALA A 61 10.41 -2.27 1.35
CA ALA A 61 10.76 -2.76 2.68
C ALA A 61 9.68 -2.47 3.73
N GLY A 62 8.40 -2.50 3.35
CA GLY A 62 7.26 -2.50 4.26
C GLY A 62 6.79 -3.91 4.58
N ASN A 63 5.78 -4.05 5.46
CA ASN A 63 5.23 -5.36 5.84
C ASN A 63 4.79 -6.17 4.61
N VAL A 64 4.16 -5.54 3.60
CA VAL A 64 3.75 -6.21 2.36
C VAL A 64 4.96 -6.79 1.59
N ALA A 65 6.13 -6.13 1.64
CA ALA A 65 7.35 -6.66 1.03
C ALA A 65 7.84 -7.91 1.77
N MET A 66 7.79 -7.90 3.10
CA MET A 66 8.15 -9.06 3.94
C MET A 66 7.20 -10.22 3.66
N ASP A 67 5.89 -9.98 3.66
CA ASP A 67 4.87 -10.99 3.36
C ASP A 67 5.07 -11.59 1.97
N ALA A 68 5.32 -10.76 0.96
CA ALA A 68 5.53 -11.22 -0.42
C ALA A 68 6.81 -12.06 -0.56
N ALA A 69 7.90 -11.65 0.09
CA ALA A 69 9.16 -12.36 0.07
C ALA A 69 9.06 -13.74 0.76
N ARG A 70 8.46 -13.79 1.96
CA ARG A 70 8.22 -15.02 2.71
C ARG A 70 7.28 -15.97 1.96
N THR A 71 6.22 -15.43 1.35
CA THR A 71 5.29 -16.22 0.53
C THR A 71 5.99 -16.79 -0.70
N ALA A 72 6.85 -16.02 -1.37
CA ALA A 72 7.64 -16.52 -2.50
C ALA A 72 8.58 -17.66 -2.07
N LYS A 73 9.26 -17.52 -0.92
CA LYS A 73 10.10 -18.59 -0.35
C LYS A 73 9.30 -19.87 -0.10
N ARG A 74 8.16 -19.75 0.58
CA ARG A 74 7.28 -20.88 0.91
C ARG A 74 6.68 -21.56 -0.31
N ASN A 75 6.51 -20.80 -1.41
CA ASN A 75 6.02 -21.33 -2.70
C ASN A 75 7.13 -21.86 -3.60
N GLY A 76 8.36 -22.02 -3.10
CA GLY A 76 9.42 -22.76 -3.78
C GLY A 76 10.49 -21.91 -4.46
N ALA A 77 10.50 -20.59 -4.30
CA ALA A 77 11.63 -19.77 -4.75
C ALA A 77 12.90 -20.13 -3.94
N GLU A 78 13.99 -20.44 -4.65
CA GLU A 78 15.26 -20.85 -4.03
C GLU A 78 15.99 -19.65 -3.42
N GLU A 79 16.00 -18.53 -4.13
CA GLU A 79 16.59 -17.27 -3.70
C GLU A 79 15.56 -16.15 -3.74
N VAL A 80 15.35 -15.45 -2.62
CA VAL A 80 14.48 -14.29 -2.55
C VAL A 80 15.24 -13.13 -1.96
N TYR A 81 15.26 -12.01 -2.68
CA TYR A 81 15.95 -10.78 -2.31
C TYR A 81 14.94 -9.66 -2.08
N ILE A 82 15.13 -8.90 -1.00
CA ILE A 82 14.48 -7.60 -0.82
C ILE A 82 15.46 -6.51 -1.21
N ALA A 83 15.16 -5.74 -2.27
CA ALA A 83 15.91 -4.57 -2.67
C ALA A 83 15.28 -3.31 -2.09
N TYR A 84 16.07 -2.53 -1.36
CA TYR A 84 15.61 -1.33 -0.67
C TYR A 84 16.59 -0.18 -0.83
N ARG A 85 16.06 0.98 -1.22
CA ARG A 85 16.85 2.17 -1.54
C ARG A 85 17.47 2.90 -0.34
N ARG A 86 17.24 2.46 0.89
CA ARG A 86 17.80 3.03 2.12
C ARG A 86 18.52 1.95 2.91
N ASN A 87 18.99 2.31 4.10
CA ASN A 87 19.60 1.36 5.01
C ASN A 87 18.56 0.44 5.68
N PHE A 88 19.06 -0.53 6.41
CA PHE A 88 18.26 -1.53 7.11
C PHE A 88 17.37 -0.90 8.21
N GLU A 89 17.88 0.11 8.92
CA GLU A 89 17.21 0.79 10.01
C GLU A 89 16.04 1.69 9.51
N ASP A 90 16.07 2.09 8.24
CA ASP A 90 15.02 2.90 7.63
C ASP A 90 13.86 2.06 7.07
N MET A 91 13.89 0.74 7.22
CA MET A 91 12.81 -0.13 6.77
C MET A 91 11.54 0.15 7.55
N THR A 92 10.41 0.21 6.84
CA THR A 92 9.09 0.53 7.44
C THR A 92 8.34 -0.69 7.94
N ALA A 93 8.82 -1.91 7.63
CA ALA A 93 8.31 -3.13 8.22
C ALA A 93 8.62 -3.20 9.73
N THR A 94 7.80 -3.94 10.48
CA THR A 94 8.09 -4.17 11.90
C THR A 94 9.36 -5.00 12.05
N LYS A 95 10.08 -4.80 13.15
CA LYS A 95 11.29 -5.59 13.45
C LYS A 95 11.00 -7.10 13.50
N HIS A 96 9.81 -7.46 13.92
CA HIS A 96 9.34 -8.85 13.94
C HIS A 96 9.27 -9.43 12.53
N GLU A 97 8.57 -8.75 11.60
CA GLU A 97 8.44 -9.21 10.21
C GLU A 97 9.79 -9.29 9.48
N ILE A 98 10.70 -8.34 9.75
CA ILE A 98 12.06 -8.38 9.20
C ILE A 98 12.81 -9.61 9.72
N SER A 99 12.75 -9.87 11.04
CA SER A 99 13.41 -11.03 11.66
C SER A 99 12.86 -12.35 11.12
N GLU A 100 11.53 -12.45 10.96
CA GLU A 100 10.91 -13.64 10.38
C GLU A 100 11.33 -13.87 8.92
N ALA A 101 11.41 -12.81 8.11
CA ALA A 101 11.89 -12.91 6.74
C ALA A 101 13.36 -13.39 6.69
N GLN A 102 14.22 -12.88 7.58
CA GLN A 102 15.61 -13.33 7.71
C GLN A 102 15.69 -14.80 8.12
N ASN A 103 14.90 -15.24 9.10
CA ASN A 103 14.86 -16.61 9.59
C ASN A 103 14.41 -17.60 8.49
N GLU A 104 13.55 -17.16 7.58
CA GLU A 104 13.12 -17.94 6.40
C GLU A 104 14.11 -17.87 5.22
N GLY A 105 15.25 -17.21 5.42
CA GLY A 105 16.33 -17.16 4.42
C GLY A 105 16.11 -16.13 3.30
N VAL A 106 15.32 -15.09 3.55
CA VAL A 106 15.22 -13.92 2.65
C VAL A 106 16.49 -13.08 2.78
N LEU A 107 17.06 -12.70 1.65
CA LEU A 107 18.28 -11.90 1.55
C LEU A 107 17.93 -10.41 1.37
N PHE A 108 18.76 -9.52 1.91
CA PHE A 108 18.52 -8.09 1.88
C PHE A 108 19.62 -7.35 1.13
N LYS A 109 19.21 -6.55 0.16
CA LYS A 109 20.04 -5.61 -0.59
C LYS A 109 19.62 -4.19 -0.23
N THR A 110 20.35 -3.58 0.68
CA THR A 110 20.13 -2.18 1.07
C THR A 110 20.93 -1.23 0.19
N PHE A 111 20.50 0.02 0.13
CA PHE A 111 21.07 1.04 -0.74
C PHE A 111 21.03 0.65 -2.23
N GLU A 112 19.95 -0.01 -2.64
CA GLU A 112 19.70 -0.44 -4.01
C GLU A 112 18.34 0.10 -4.48
N ALA A 113 18.32 0.83 -5.60
CA ALA A 113 17.11 1.32 -6.24
C ALA A 113 16.91 0.67 -7.61
N PRO A 114 15.67 0.34 -7.99
CA PRO A 114 15.37 -0.13 -9.32
C PRO A 114 15.44 1.02 -10.34
N VAL A 115 16.02 0.77 -11.50
CA VAL A 115 16.17 1.73 -12.59
C VAL A 115 15.35 1.31 -13.82
N GLU A 116 15.45 0.06 -14.22
CA GLU A 116 14.76 -0.51 -15.38
C GLU A 116 14.53 -2.01 -15.15
N ILE A 117 13.43 -2.56 -15.66
CA ILE A 117 13.19 -4.00 -15.73
C ILE A 117 13.47 -4.43 -17.17
N VAL A 118 14.24 -5.51 -17.32
CA VAL A 118 14.66 -6.10 -18.60
C VAL A 118 14.28 -7.58 -18.65
N ASP A 119 14.38 -8.22 -19.79
CA ASP A 119 13.97 -9.64 -19.95
C ASP A 119 14.75 -10.59 -19.01
N GLU A 120 16.01 -10.29 -18.73
CA GLU A 120 16.87 -11.12 -17.88
C GLU A 120 16.75 -10.81 -16.37
N GLY A 121 15.97 -9.77 -15.99
CA GLY A 121 15.82 -9.38 -14.60
C GLY A 121 15.61 -7.88 -14.39
N ILE A 122 16.41 -7.27 -13.53
CA ILE A 122 16.26 -5.86 -13.15
C ILE A 122 17.61 -5.14 -13.12
N ILE A 123 17.66 -3.94 -13.67
CA ILE A 123 18.77 -3.01 -13.46
C ILE A 123 18.59 -2.33 -12.12
N LEU A 124 19.54 -2.54 -11.24
CA LEU A 124 19.63 -1.86 -9.94
C LEU A 124 20.78 -0.85 -9.97
N ALA A 125 20.62 0.24 -9.23
CA ALA A 125 21.68 1.22 -9.00
C ALA A 125 21.90 1.40 -7.50
N ARG A 126 23.13 1.67 -7.11
CA ARG A 126 23.45 2.03 -5.72
C ARG A 126 22.84 3.38 -5.37
N THR A 127 22.48 3.53 -4.12
CA THR A 127 21.95 4.78 -3.58
C THR A 127 22.76 5.24 -2.38
N GLU A 128 22.73 6.54 -2.12
CA GLU A 128 23.31 7.15 -0.94
C GLU A 128 22.32 8.10 -0.27
N LYS A 129 22.49 8.28 1.05
CA LYS A 129 21.73 9.28 1.77
C LYS A 129 22.25 10.67 1.43
N VAL A 130 21.31 11.55 1.07
CA VAL A 130 21.59 12.97 0.85
C VAL A 130 20.64 13.81 1.72
N GLU A 131 21.06 14.99 2.10
CA GLU A 131 20.22 15.95 2.78
C GLU A 131 19.78 17.03 1.79
N VAL A 132 18.47 17.17 1.60
CA VAL A 132 17.89 18.19 0.71
C VAL A 132 16.91 19.01 1.54
N ASP A 133 17.16 20.30 1.68
CA ASP A 133 16.33 21.25 2.46
C ASP A 133 16.07 20.77 3.91
N GLY A 134 17.09 20.23 4.58
CA GLY A 134 16.99 19.72 5.95
C GLY A 134 16.19 18.41 6.07
N ARG A 135 15.91 17.74 4.96
CA ARG A 135 15.22 16.44 4.94
C ARG A 135 16.11 15.36 4.37
N SER A 136 16.16 14.21 5.05
CA SER A 136 16.86 13.03 4.56
C SER A 136 16.17 12.51 3.28
N SER A 137 16.90 12.49 2.18
CA SER A 137 16.50 11.95 0.89
C SER A 137 17.49 10.87 0.45
N VAL A 138 17.27 10.30 -0.73
CA VAL A 138 18.13 9.29 -1.34
C VAL A 138 18.43 9.69 -2.77
N SER A 139 19.71 9.65 -3.16
CA SER A 139 20.16 9.88 -4.53
C SER A 139 20.76 8.59 -5.10
N ILE A 140 20.61 8.40 -6.40
CA ILE A 140 21.33 7.35 -7.14
C ILE A 140 22.79 7.79 -7.31
N VAL A 141 23.71 6.87 -7.01
CA VAL A 141 25.14 7.05 -7.28
C VAL A 141 25.36 6.92 -8.78
N PRO A 142 25.96 7.93 -9.45
CA PRO A 142 26.24 7.86 -10.88
C PRO A 142 27.07 6.63 -11.25
N ASP A 143 26.81 6.07 -12.42
CA ASP A 143 27.57 4.95 -13.01
C ASP A 143 27.61 3.69 -12.12
N SER A 144 26.62 3.52 -11.24
CA SER A 144 26.52 2.37 -10.33
C SER A 144 25.51 1.32 -10.78
N GLU A 145 24.93 1.50 -11.96
CA GLU A 145 23.92 0.59 -12.49
C GLU A 145 24.52 -0.77 -12.85
N TYR A 146 23.79 -1.83 -12.53
CA TYR A 146 24.17 -3.19 -12.89
C TYR A 146 22.94 -4.08 -13.09
N LEU A 147 23.08 -5.09 -13.95
CA LEU A 147 22.05 -6.11 -14.12
C LEU A 147 22.05 -7.06 -12.92
N PHE A 148 20.90 -7.19 -12.29
CA PHE A 148 20.63 -8.24 -11.34
C PHE A 148 19.68 -9.25 -11.98
N GLU A 149 20.23 -10.38 -12.43
CA GLU A 149 19.47 -11.47 -13.05
C GLU A 149 18.50 -12.07 -12.05
N CYS A 150 17.22 -12.22 -12.44
CA CYS A 150 16.18 -12.87 -11.66
C CYS A 150 15.01 -13.29 -12.54
N ASP A 151 14.25 -14.29 -12.06
CA ASP A 151 13.11 -14.84 -12.80
C ASP A 151 11.84 -14.00 -12.64
N SER A 152 11.67 -13.33 -11.50
CA SER A 152 10.50 -12.48 -11.24
C SER A 152 10.80 -11.32 -10.30
N ILE A 153 10.04 -10.24 -10.48
CA ILE A 153 10.08 -9.04 -9.67
C ILE A 153 8.71 -8.82 -9.00
N LEU A 154 8.69 -8.61 -7.69
CA LEU A 154 7.51 -8.25 -6.92
C LEU A 154 7.61 -6.80 -6.45
N ILE A 155 6.73 -5.94 -6.94
CA ILE A 155 6.73 -4.50 -6.63
C ILE A 155 5.89 -4.28 -5.36
N ALA A 156 6.54 -3.82 -4.27
CA ALA A 156 5.96 -3.61 -2.94
C ALA A 156 6.23 -2.21 -2.40
N VAL A 157 6.15 -1.18 -3.25
CA VAL A 157 6.49 0.21 -2.93
C VAL A 157 5.32 1.04 -2.38
N SER A 158 4.40 0.43 -1.66
CA SER A 158 3.22 1.05 -1.07
C SER A 158 1.95 0.89 -1.91
N GLN A 159 0.82 1.22 -1.31
CA GLN A 159 -0.52 1.20 -1.92
C GLN A 159 -1.19 2.55 -1.74
N ALA A 160 -2.28 2.76 -2.49
CA ALA A 160 -3.14 3.93 -2.40
C ALA A 160 -4.61 3.49 -2.37
N PRO A 161 -5.52 4.34 -1.89
CA PRO A 161 -6.95 4.10 -2.03
C PRO A 161 -7.36 4.02 -3.51
N LYS A 162 -8.40 3.25 -3.80
CA LYS A 162 -9.04 3.30 -5.11
C LYS A 162 -9.88 4.56 -5.20
N ASN A 163 -9.53 5.48 -6.08
CA ASN A 163 -10.20 6.78 -6.24
C ASN A 163 -11.63 6.67 -6.83
N THR A 164 -12.08 5.49 -7.19
CA THR A 164 -13.38 5.26 -7.85
C THR A 164 -14.56 5.83 -7.07
N ILE A 165 -14.52 5.75 -5.72
CA ILE A 165 -15.59 6.30 -4.89
C ILE A 165 -15.58 7.83 -4.97
N VAL A 166 -14.40 8.45 -4.83
CA VAL A 166 -14.27 9.92 -4.82
C VAL A 166 -14.58 10.52 -6.19
N VAL A 167 -14.03 9.92 -7.26
CA VAL A 167 -14.26 10.39 -8.64
C VAL A 167 -15.74 10.35 -9.02
N ASN A 168 -16.48 9.34 -8.56
CA ASN A 168 -17.91 9.18 -8.88
C ASN A 168 -18.85 9.88 -7.90
N ASN A 169 -18.35 10.51 -6.84
CA ASN A 169 -19.16 11.13 -5.79
C ASN A 169 -18.59 12.49 -5.39
N LYS A 170 -19.22 13.55 -5.87
CA LYS A 170 -18.88 14.91 -5.45
C LYS A 170 -19.14 15.13 -3.96
N GLY A 171 -18.28 15.91 -3.32
CA GLY A 171 -18.39 16.33 -1.91
C GLY A 171 -17.70 15.43 -0.91
N VAL A 172 -16.97 14.40 -1.35
CA VAL A 172 -16.01 13.68 -0.51
C VAL A 172 -14.61 14.11 -0.92
N ASP A 173 -13.94 14.87 -0.07
CA ASP A 173 -12.62 15.41 -0.36
C ASP A 173 -11.52 14.41 0.03
N THR A 174 -10.36 14.59 -0.58
CA THR A 174 -9.19 13.75 -0.34
C THR A 174 -7.93 14.56 -0.16
N THR A 175 -7.03 14.03 0.63
CA THR A 175 -5.66 14.55 0.75
C THR A 175 -4.92 14.47 -0.59
N LYS A 176 -3.80 15.16 -0.71
CA LYS A 176 -2.89 15.07 -1.88
C LYS A 176 -2.44 13.65 -2.20
N ARG A 177 -2.52 12.72 -1.24
CA ARG A 177 -2.16 11.30 -1.39
C ARG A 177 -3.36 10.42 -1.78
N GLY A 178 -4.56 10.99 -1.95
CA GLY A 178 -5.78 10.29 -2.32
C GLY A 178 -6.52 9.61 -1.16
N HIS A 179 -6.11 9.81 0.10
CA HIS A 179 -6.85 9.33 1.27
C HIS A 179 -8.06 10.24 1.54
N ILE A 180 -9.17 9.65 1.99
CA ILE A 180 -10.36 10.42 2.34
C ILE A 180 -10.04 11.32 3.54
N GLU A 181 -10.41 12.60 3.44
CA GLU A 181 -10.31 13.55 4.54
C GLU A 181 -11.45 13.34 5.53
N THR A 182 -11.12 13.23 6.81
CA THR A 182 -12.08 13.11 7.91
C THR A 182 -11.64 13.94 9.10
N ASP A 183 -12.59 14.28 9.97
CA ASP A 183 -12.28 14.72 11.32
C ASP A 183 -11.89 13.53 12.23
N GLU A 184 -11.65 13.81 13.51
CA GLU A 184 -11.27 12.79 14.50
C GLU A 184 -12.37 11.79 14.80
N LYS A 185 -13.64 12.13 14.50
CA LYS A 185 -14.83 11.30 14.64
C LYS A 185 -15.17 10.51 13.36
N GLY A 186 -14.40 10.69 12.29
CA GLY A 186 -14.56 10.00 11.02
C GLY A 186 -15.59 10.60 10.08
N HIS A 187 -16.12 11.81 10.35
CA HIS A 187 -16.96 12.52 9.39
C HIS A 187 -16.13 12.94 8.19
N THR A 188 -16.62 12.64 7.00
CA THR A 188 -16.03 13.17 5.77
C THR A 188 -16.57 14.59 5.49
N THR A 189 -16.07 15.23 4.44
CA THR A 189 -16.60 16.53 3.99
C THR A 189 -18.03 16.44 3.44
N LYS A 190 -18.57 15.22 3.23
CA LYS A 190 -19.94 14.98 2.81
C LYS A 190 -20.79 14.51 4.00
N GLU A 191 -21.83 15.28 4.29
CA GLU A 191 -22.78 14.98 5.37
C GLU A 191 -23.36 13.56 5.27
N GLY A 192 -23.47 12.88 6.42
CA GLY A 192 -23.92 11.49 6.52
C GLY A 192 -22.97 10.44 5.96
N VAL A 193 -21.76 10.85 5.53
CA VAL A 193 -20.74 9.92 5.04
C VAL A 193 -19.54 9.90 5.98
N PHE A 194 -19.18 8.70 6.42
CA PHE A 194 -18.12 8.43 7.38
C PHE A 194 -17.05 7.53 6.77
N ALA A 195 -15.82 7.67 7.23
CA ALA A 195 -14.71 6.81 6.79
C ALA A 195 -13.68 6.58 7.90
N CYS A 196 -13.04 5.41 7.88
CA CYS A 196 -11.88 5.13 8.72
C CYS A 196 -11.00 3.99 8.16
N GLY A 197 -9.95 3.64 8.90
CA GLY A 197 -8.99 2.64 8.51
C GLY A 197 -8.05 3.13 7.41
N ASP A 198 -7.50 2.22 6.62
CA ASP A 198 -6.44 2.53 5.66
C ASP A 198 -6.86 3.52 4.56
N VAL A 199 -8.15 3.62 4.26
CA VAL A 199 -8.65 4.60 3.28
C VAL A 199 -8.47 6.05 3.75
N VAL A 200 -8.33 6.26 5.07
CA VAL A 200 -8.09 7.55 5.74
C VAL A 200 -6.63 7.66 6.16
N LEU A 201 -6.11 6.67 6.89
CA LEU A 201 -4.80 6.72 7.55
C LEU A 201 -3.63 6.28 6.63
N GLY A 202 -3.93 5.59 5.53
CA GLY A 202 -2.95 4.83 4.77
C GLY A 202 -2.76 3.43 5.35
N ALA A 203 -1.95 2.60 4.69
CA ALA A 203 -1.68 1.23 5.12
C ALA A 203 -1.19 1.18 6.58
N SER A 204 -1.92 0.46 7.41
CA SER A 204 -1.73 0.44 8.86
C SER A 204 -2.01 -0.95 9.43
N THR A 205 -2.06 -1.07 10.77
CA THR A 205 -2.34 -2.34 11.46
C THR A 205 -3.83 -2.58 11.64
N VAL A 206 -4.21 -3.86 11.76
CA VAL A 206 -5.59 -4.26 12.07
C VAL A 206 -6.08 -3.62 13.37
N ILE A 207 -5.21 -3.52 14.39
CA ILE A 207 -5.55 -2.90 15.68
C ILE A 207 -5.95 -1.42 15.49
N GLN A 208 -5.22 -0.67 14.67
CA GLN A 208 -5.53 0.73 14.38
C GLN A 208 -6.84 0.86 13.60
N ALA A 209 -7.08 -0.03 12.63
CA ALA A 209 -8.34 -0.06 11.89
C ALA A 209 -9.54 -0.36 12.82
N VAL A 210 -9.41 -1.33 13.73
CA VAL A 210 -10.45 -1.66 14.70
C VAL A 210 -10.71 -0.51 15.67
N ASN A 211 -9.66 0.16 16.18
CA ASN A 211 -9.82 1.27 17.10
C ASN A 211 -10.53 2.46 16.43
N SER A 212 -10.12 2.83 15.21
CA SER A 212 -10.80 3.88 14.47
C SER A 212 -12.26 3.52 14.13
N ALA A 213 -12.53 2.25 13.79
CA ALA A 213 -13.88 1.79 13.50
C ALA A 213 -14.84 1.90 14.72
N LYS A 214 -14.34 1.66 15.95
CA LYS A 214 -15.14 1.86 17.17
C LYS A 214 -15.57 3.32 17.34
N ILE A 215 -14.63 4.25 17.21
CA ILE A 215 -14.91 5.69 17.32
C ILE A 215 -15.94 6.10 16.27
N VAL A 216 -15.74 5.70 15.01
CA VAL A 216 -16.61 6.06 13.91
C VAL A 216 -17.99 5.42 14.03
N SER A 217 -18.11 4.20 14.56
CA SER A 217 -19.42 3.56 14.77
C SER A 217 -20.26 4.29 15.82
N GLU A 218 -19.64 4.79 16.90
CA GLU A 218 -20.33 5.62 17.90
C GLU A 218 -20.77 6.95 17.29
N SER A 219 -19.90 7.61 16.53
CA SER A 219 -20.22 8.86 15.83
C SER A 219 -21.36 8.70 14.81
N MET A 220 -21.38 7.59 14.06
CA MET A 220 -22.49 7.27 13.16
C MET A 220 -23.79 7.03 13.92
N HIS A 221 -23.74 6.42 15.08
CA HIS A 221 -24.91 6.20 15.92
C HIS A 221 -25.49 7.53 16.44
N GLU A 222 -24.63 8.41 16.97
CA GLU A 222 -25.03 9.76 17.39
C GLU A 222 -25.72 10.53 16.24
N TYR A 223 -25.09 10.57 15.07
CA TYR A 223 -25.64 11.21 13.89
C TYR A 223 -27.02 10.65 13.49
N LEU A 224 -27.21 9.33 13.54
CA LEU A 224 -28.48 8.70 13.20
C LEU A 224 -29.59 9.01 14.20
N GLN A 225 -29.25 9.21 15.48
CA GLN A 225 -30.21 9.67 16.49
C GLN A 225 -30.69 11.10 16.21
N GLU A 226 -29.73 12.01 15.92
CA GLU A 226 -30.05 13.41 15.55
C GLU A 226 -30.96 13.48 14.33
N VAL A 227 -30.66 12.71 13.24
CA VAL A 227 -31.47 12.65 12.03
C VAL A 227 -32.88 12.07 12.31
N ALA A 228 -33.00 11.13 13.25
CA ALA A 228 -34.29 10.56 13.61
C ALA A 228 -35.16 11.55 14.42
N GLU A 229 -34.55 12.31 15.31
CA GLU A 229 -35.25 13.37 16.08
C GLU A 229 -35.74 14.49 15.18
N GLU A 230 -34.92 14.97 14.23
CA GLU A 230 -35.28 15.98 13.24
C GLU A 230 -36.46 15.53 12.36
N ALA A 231 -36.51 14.24 12.01
CA ALA A 231 -37.61 13.68 11.18
C ALA A 231 -38.91 13.48 11.96
N ALA A 232 -38.88 13.56 13.29
CA ALA A 232 -40.06 13.41 14.15
C ALA A 232 -40.74 14.73 14.49
N ILE A 233 -40.13 15.86 14.13
CA ILE A 233 -40.69 17.23 14.28
C ILE A 233 -41.42 17.63 13.00
#